data_91336ab5f7196232eea0ea840fddaee3
#
_entry.id   91336ab5f7196232eea0ea840fddaee3
#
_cell.length_a   1.000
_cell.length_b   1.000
_cell.length_c   1.000
_cell.angle_alpha   90.00
_cell.angle_beta   90.00
_cell.angle_gamma   90.00
#
_symmetry.space_group_name_H-M   'P 1'
#
loop_
_entity.id
_entity.type
_entity.pdbx_description
1 polymer ?
#
loop_
_entity_poly.entity_id
_entity_poly.type
_entity_poly.pdbx_seq_one_letter_code
_entity_poly.pdbx_strand_id
1 'polypeptide(L)'
;MTESLFFAPHDLPARWRRTRVFTFVDMTFSAFLPLWQRWRDDEERCDRLHVVAIATLKALDDPPSTDDASPLAAELARAWPMRVAGMHRLEFDEGRVVLTLAIGDDAQAMLSKLWLRADAFHLEATDDPRALCKSLARFAGDGATVCANASGPLHLPMRRALESSGFECSSAAADARLVARFAPRWRVRRHEPPLPCAASAREAVVIGAGLAGCAVSARLAGRGWHVTLIDRHALPARDASGNPAGVFHPIVWRDDSVAARLTRAGFLYALRRWQALEDAHHDLLRSPAGLLQIADTPEDATALAAAIARFAYPSEYVQPTTRADASRIAGVDVARGGWFFPRGGAISPAAVCTAQLADAAARITLRMETDVTRIAHDGRIWSAFDTSGGEIASAPVMVLANAHDAARLAGLYGAPTRSVRGQLTVLDSSALDALRAPVIGEGYAVPLGADGALIGATYDIDDPDRDIREAGHLENIERVAGMLPDLALAPKQIRAGRVAFRCVTSDRMPMIGQLADESAARRDAPQLSGAWPLDLPRMPGLYGAFAFGSRGLVWATLAAELIASQIEGEPWLIERELADAVDPARFLLRALRHGEIGST
;
A
#
# COMPACT_ATOMS: atom_id res chain seq x y z
N MET A 1 -9.90 27.14 25.16
CA MET A 1 -8.82 26.50 25.98
C MET A 1 -8.04 25.42 25.19
N THR A 2 -8.67 24.70 24.27
CA THR A 2 -8.05 23.64 23.47
C THR A 2 -7.04 24.15 22.42
N GLU A 3 -7.26 25.34 21.86
CA GLU A 3 -6.37 25.94 20.84
C GLU A 3 -4.92 26.17 21.31
N SER A 4 -4.73 26.51 22.57
CA SER A 4 -3.40 26.78 23.14
C SER A 4 -2.54 25.55 23.33
N LEU A 5 -3.14 24.35 23.35
CA LEU A 5 -2.43 23.09 23.67
C LEU A 5 -1.57 22.56 22.52
N PHE A 6 -2.02 22.67 21.27
CA PHE A 6 -1.37 22.07 20.11
C PHE A 6 -0.62 23.09 19.25
N PHE A 7 -0.94 24.38 19.34
CA PHE A 7 -0.39 25.40 18.45
C PHE A 7 0.81 26.14 19.03
N ALA A 8 0.67 26.74 20.20
CA ALA A 8 1.74 27.53 20.79
C ALA A 8 3.05 26.76 21.05
N PRO A 9 3.03 25.51 21.58
CA PRO A 9 4.26 24.74 21.80
C PRO A 9 5.01 24.40 20.51
N HIS A 10 4.33 24.40 19.38
CA HIS A 10 4.88 24.00 18.08
C HIS A 10 5.06 25.16 17.11
N ASP A 11 4.81 26.41 17.56
CA ASP A 11 4.86 27.62 16.72
C ASP A 11 4.00 27.46 15.44
N LEU A 12 2.79 26.94 15.62
CA LEU A 12 1.81 26.83 14.55
C LEU A 12 0.84 28.04 14.56
N PRO A 13 0.47 28.55 13.39
CA PRO A 13 0.69 28.03 12.04
C PRO A 13 2.01 28.47 11.37
N ALA A 14 2.82 29.33 11.96
CA ALA A 14 4.00 29.93 11.32
C ALA A 14 4.98 28.89 10.71
N ARG A 15 5.13 27.73 11.34
CA ARG A 15 6.05 26.68 10.86
C ARG A 15 5.52 25.93 9.64
N TRP A 16 4.24 25.54 9.61
CA TRP A 16 3.74 24.78 8.45
C TRP A 16 3.62 25.64 7.18
N ARG A 17 3.45 26.97 7.30
CA ARG A 17 3.46 27.90 6.17
C ARG A 17 4.79 27.92 5.39
N ARG A 18 5.87 27.43 6.00
CA ARG A 18 7.22 27.40 5.41
C ARG A 18 7.56 26.06 4.77
N THR A 19 6.63 25.10 4.80
CA THR A 19 6.86 23.74 4.30
C THR A 19 5.75 23.33 3.35
N ARG A 20 6.06 22.45 2.42
CA ARG A 20 5.02 21.84 1.57
C ARG A 20 4.28 20.74 2.30
N VAL A 21 4.99 19.94 3.07
CA VAL A 21 4.48 18.84 3.86
C VAL A 21 4.81 19.11 5.31
N PHE A 22 3.83 19.01 6.18
CA PHE A 22 4.01 19.11 7.63
C PHE A 22 3.54 17.82 8.30
N THR A 23 4.42 17.18 9.08
CA THR A 23 4.13 15.92 9.76
C THR A 23 4.06 16.10 11.27
N PHE A 24 2.89 15.81 11.84
CA PHE A 24 2.63 15.85 13.26
C PHE A 24 2.41 14.43 13.80
N VAL A 25 3.17 14.02 14.82
CA VAL A 25 3.00 12.74 15.50
C VAL A 25 2.26 12.97 16.81
N ASP A 26 1.10 12.35 16.96
CA ASP A 26 0.22 12.45 18.12
C ASP A 26 0.12 11.09 18.83
N MET A 27 0.64 11.00 20.04
CA MET A 27 0.53 9.79 20.87
C MET A 27 -0.64 9.83 21.86
N THR A 28 -1.45 10.89 21.82
CA THR A 28 -2.61 11.08 22.69
C THR A 28 -3.93 10.91 21.94
N PHE A 29 -3.87 10.89 20.61
CA PHE A 29 -5.01 10.87 19.70
C PHE A 29 -6.01 12.01 19.96
N SER A 30 -5.53 13.19 20.30
CA SER A 30 -6.35 14.35 20.62
C SER A 30 -6.12 15.57 19.71
N ALA A 31 -5.03 15.56 18.92
CA ALA A 31 -4.60 16.71 18.14
C ALA A 31 -5.23 16.80 16.74
N PHE A 32 -5.76 15.69 16.18
CA PHE A 32 -6.14 15.63 14.75
C PHE A 32 -7.23 16.65 14.38
N LEU A 33 -8.38 16.65 15.04
CA LEU A 33 -9.50 17.54 14.70
C LEU A 33 -9.12 19.02 14.85
N PRO A 34 -8.48 19.46 15.96
CA PRO A 34 -7.99 20.84 16.08
C PRO A 34 -6.99 21.23 14.99
N LEU A 35 -6.03 20.36 14.65
CA LEU A 35 -5.06 20.62 13.59
C LEU A 35 -5.73 20.72 12.22
N TRP A 36 -6.65 19.83 11.93
CA TRP A 36 -7.42 19.83 10.68
C TRP A 36 -8.26 21.08 10.52
N GLN A 37 -9.00 21.48 11.57
CA GLN A 37 -9.77 22.73 11.56
C GLN A 37 -8.86 23.94 11.31
N ARG A 38 -7.76 24.04 12.07
CA ARG A 38 -6.82 25.15 11.93
C ARG A 38 -6.16 25.20 10.55
N TRP A 39 -5.86 24.03 9.97
CA TRP A 39 -5.32 23.94 8.63
C TRP A 39 -6.31 24.44 7.57
N ARG A 40 -7.61 24.12 7.71
CA ARG A 40 -8.66 24.66 6.82
C ARG A 40 -8.78 26.17 6.90
N ASP A 41 -8.66 26.73 8.10
CA ASP A 41 -8.83 28.17 8.37
C ASP A 41 -7.60 29.01 7.99
N ASP A 42 -6.47 28.41 7.69
CA ASP A 42 -5.22 29.11 7.35
C ASP A 42 -5.02 29.18 5.83
N GLU A 43 -5.16 30.36 5.25
CA GLU A 43 -4.99 30.56 3.79
C GLU A 43 -3.55 30.29 3.32
N GLU A 44 -2.55 30.48 4.20
CA GLU A 44 -1.12 30.25 3.91
C GLU A 44 -0.63 28.86 4.34
N ARG A 45 -1.56 27.92 4.58
CA ARG A 45 -1.29 26.54 5.04
C ARG A 45 -0.32 25.79 4.13
N CYS A 46 0.36 24.78 4.69
CA CYS A 46 1.14 23.83 3.89
C CYS A 46 0.25 23.09 2.87
N ASP A 47 0.84 22.60 1.79
CA ASP A 47 0.12 21.85 0.76
C ASP A 47 -0.53 20.59 1.33
N ARG A 48 0.19 19.90 2.24
CA ARG A 48 -0.26 18.64 2.83
C ARG A 48 0.07 18.59 4.34
N LEU A 49 -0.95 18.28 5.14
CA LEU A 49 -0.83 18.01 6.56
C LEU A 49 -0.93 16.50 6.81
N HIS A 50 0.10 15.91 7.38
CA HIS A 50 0.09 14.54 7.88
C HIS A 50 0.01 14.52 9.40
N VAL A 51 -0.99 13.85 9.94
CA VAL A 51 -1.08 13.54 11.37
C VAL A 51 -0.94 12.03 11.51
N VAL A 52 0.06 11.58 12.27
CA VAL A 52 0.27 10.16 12.59
C VAL A 52 -0.11 9.95 14.05
N ALA A 53 -1.24 9.32 14.26
CA ALA A 53 -1.74 9.01 15.60
C ALA A 53 -1.42 7.57 15.97
N ILE A 54 -0.82 7.38 17.15
CA ILE A 54 -0.44 6.06 17.65
C ILE A 54 -1.40 5.68 18.77
N ALA A 55 -2.07 4.53 18.62
CA ALA A 55 -3.07 4.08 19.57
C ALA A 55 -3.14 2.56 19.67
N THR A 56 -3.85 2.07 20.67
CA THR A 56 -4.17 0.65 20.83
C THR A 56 -5.45 0.29 20.07
N LEU A 57 -5.69 -1.02 19.87
CA LEU A 57 -6.94 -1.51 19.27
C LEU A 57 -8.18 -0.99 19.98
N LYS A 58 -8.09 -0.75 21.29
CA LYS A 58 -9.21 -0.20 22.09
C LYS A 58 -9.63 1.20 21.61
N ALA A 59 -8.72 1.99 21.08
CA ALA A 59 -9.05 3.31 20.55
C ALA A 59 -9.99 3.25 19.32
N LEU A 60 -10.06 2.12 18.63
CA LEU A 60 -10.98 1.93 17.51
C LEU A 60 -12.41 1.57 17.96
N ASP A 61 -12.61 1.19 19.23
CA ASP A 61 -13.93 0.85 19.77
C ASP A 61 -14.81 2.11 19.98
N ASP A 62 -14.17 3.27 20.12
CA ASP A 62 -14.82 4.54 20.36
C ASP A 62 -14.59 5.51 19.18
N PRO A 63 -15.37 5.41 18.09
CA PRO A 63 -15.28 6.38 17.00
C PRO A 63 -15.62 7.79 17.51
N PRO A 64 -15.10 8.85 16.88
CA PRO A 64 -15.49 10.21 17.21
C PRO A 64 -17.02 10.36 17.21
N SER A 65 -17.55 11.07 18.24
CA SER A 65 -19.00 11.25 18.38
C SER A 65 -19.57 12.01 17.18
N THR A 66 -20.63 11.49 16.60
CA THR A 66 -21.43 12.19 15.58
C THR A 66 -22.31 13.27 16.18
N ASP A 67 -22.49 13.27 17.52
CA ASP A 67 -23.27 14.27 18.27
C ASP A 67 -22.48 15.56 18.52
N ASP A 68 -21.17 15.55 18.32
CA ASP A 68 -20.39 16.78 18.27
C ASP A 68 -20.85 17.61 17.07
N ALA A 69 -21.23 18.85 17.31
CA ALA A 69 -21.70 19.81 16.29
C ALA A 69 -20.61 20.15 15.23
N SER A 70 -19.48 19.44 15.23
CA SER A 70 -18.37 19.63 14.30
C SER A 70 -18.56 18.77 13.03
N PRO A 71 -18.70 19.41 11.85
CA PRO A 71 -18.75 18.70 10.58
C PRO A 71 -17.53 17.79 10.35
N LEU A 72 -16.35 18.16 10.88
CA LEU A 72 -15.11 17.38 10.75
C LEU A 72 -15.17 16.10 11.59
N ALA A 73 -15.76 16.15 12.79
CA ALA A 73 -15.95 14.95 13.60
C ALA A 73 -16.87 13.94 12.90
N ALA A 74 -17.95 14.41 12.29
CA ALA A 74 -18.85 13.57 11.51
C ALA A 74 -18.18 12.99 10.24
N GLU A 75 -17.31 13.75 9.59
CA GLU A 75 -16.52 13.28 8.44
C GLU A 75 -15.51 12.21 8.87
N LEU A 76 -14.82 12.42 9.99
CA LEU A 76 -13.90 11.45 10.57
C LEU A 76 -14.62 10.16 10.99
N ALA A 77 -15.78 10.26 11.65
CA ALA A 77 -16.59 9.11 12.07
C ALA A 77 -17.03 8.24 10.88
N ARG A 78 -17.43 8.87 9.76
CA ARG A 78 -17.77 8.14 8.52
C ARG A 78 -16.58 7.41 7.91
N ALA A 79 -15.37 7.97 8.06
CA ALA A 79 -14.14 7.38 7.56
C ALA A 79 -13.50 6.40 8.56
N TRP A 80 -14.10 6.15 9.73
CA TRP A 80 -13.49 5.35 10.80
C TRP A 80 -13.12 3.95 10.32
N PRO A 81 -11.93 3.43 10.66
CA PRO A 81 -11.47 2.15 10.14
C PRO A 81 -12.08 0.96 10.89
N MET A 82 -12.06 -0.19 10.24
CA MET A 82 -12.34 -1.47 10.90
C MET A 82 -11.38 -1.70 12.06
N ARG A 83 -11.84 -2.38 13.10
CA ARG A 83 -11.08 -2.74 14.28
C ARG A 83 -10.05 -3.84 14.00
N VAL A 84 -9.00 -3.49 13.29
CA VAL A 84 -7.92 -4.40 12.87
C VAL A 84 -6.58 -3.73 13.15
N ALA A 85 -5.62 -4.48 13.71
CA ALA A 85 -4.27 -3.97 13.96
C ALA A 85 -3.51 -3.67 12.66
N GLY A 86 -2.62 -2.68 12.69
CA GLY A 86 -1.82 -2.22 11.56
C GLY A 86 -1.95 -0.72 11.33
N MET A 87 -1.53 -0.26 10.16
CA MET A 87 -1.60 1.15 9.81
C MET A 87 -2.82 1.42 8.92
N HIS A 88 -3.65 2.40 9.32
CA HIS A 88 -4.83 2.85 8.58
C HIS A 88 -4.63 4.27 8.12
N ARG A 89 -4.61 4.49 6.81
CA ARG A 89 -4.51 5.82 6.22
C ARG A 89 -5.88 6.33 5.81
N LEU A 90 -6.28 7.47 6.38
CA LEU A 90 -7.51 8.20 6.09
C LEU A 90 -7.13 9.50 5.39
N GLU A 91 -7.82 9.84 4.32
CA GLU A 91 -7.55 11.02 3.50
C GLU A 91 -8.77 11.93 3.49
N PHE A 92 -8.53 13.23 3.68
CA PHE A 92 -9.53 14.29 3.74
C PHE A 92 -9.06 15.47 2.88
N ASP A 93 -9.98 16.40 2.56
CA ASP A 93 -9.66 17.56 1.73
C ASP A 93 -8.90 17.21 0.45
N GLU A 94 -9.47 16.30 -0.35
CA GLU A 94 -8.86 15.83 -1.60
C GLU A 94 -7.47 15.18 -1.38
N GLY A 95 -7.27 14.56 -0.21
CA GLY A 95 -6.03 13.92 0.19
C GLY A 95 -4.94 14.90 0.68
N ARG A 96 -5.28 16.16 0.94
CA ARG A 96 -4.34 17.16 1.46
C ARG A 96 -4.20 17.09 2.99
N VAL A 97 -5.20 16.58 3.69
CA VAL A 97 -5.14 16.26 5.12
C VAL A 97 -5.18 14.75 5.27
N VAL A 98 -4.17 14.20 5.90
CA VAL A 98 -3.98 12.75 6.00
C VAL A 98 -3.83 12.37 7.47
N LEU A 99 -4.71 11.51 7.96
CA LEU A 99 -4.59 10.86 9.25
C LEU A 99 -4.09 9.42 9.04
N THR A 100 -2.95 9.08 9.61
CA THR A 100 -2.47 7.70 9.69
C THR A 100 -2.62 7.21 11.12
N LEU A 101 -3.52 6.25 11.34
CA LEU A 101 -3.70 5.56 12.62
C LEU A 101 -2.75 4.36 12.67
N ALA A 102 -1.76 4.40 13.54
CA ALA A 102 -0.83 3.30 13.80
C ALA A 102 -1.34 2.51 15.02
N ILE A 103 -2.02 1.39 14.75
CA ILE A 103 -2.76 0.61 15.74
C ILE A 103 -2.03 -0.68 16.09
N GLY A 104 -1.74 -0.87 17.37
CA GLY A 104 -1.10 -2.08 17.90
C GLY A 104 -1.39 -2.27 19.37
N ASP A 105 -0.83 -3.34 19.95
CA ASP A 105 -1.04 -3.66 21.37
C ASP A 105 -0.25 -2.72 22.29
N ASP A 106 0.88 -2.20 21.79
CA ASP A 106 1.77 -1.30 22.53
C ASP A 106 2.16 -0.10 21.68
N ALA A 107 1.92 1.10 22.19
CA ALA A 107 2.15 2.36 21.46
C ALA A 107 3.64 2.60 21.18
N GLN A 108 4.55 2.23 22.10
CA GLN A 108 5.98 2.42 21.91
C GLN A 108 6.55 1.41 20.88
N ALA A 109 6.06 0.18 20.90
CA ALA A 109 6.38 -0.81 19.87
C ALA A 109 5.90 -0.35 18.50
N MET A 110 4.70 0.23 18.41
CA MET A 110 4.19 0.81 17.16
C MET A 110 5.03 1.99 16.69
N LEU A 111 5.40 2.92 17.57
CA LEU A 111 6.30 4.03 17.23
C LEU A 111 7.60 3.51 16.59
N SER A 112 8.16 2.42 17.12
CA SER A 112 9.40 1.84 16.60
C SER A 112 9.29 1.31 15.17
N LYS A 113 8.09 0.97 14.72
CA LYS A 113 7.77 0.41 13.40
C LYS A 113 7.50 1.48 12.34
N LEU A 114 7.29 2.73 12.75
CA LEU A 114 7.01 3.82 11.83
C LEU A 114 8.23 4.15 10.95
N TRP A 115 7.95 4.78 9.80
CA TRP A 115 8.97 5.32 8.92
C TRP A 115 8.52 6.68 8.39
N LEU A 116 9.06 7.73 8.99
CA LEU A 116 8.66 9.13 8.73
C LEU A 116 9.72 10.13 9.23
N ARG A 117 9.62 11.37 8.77
CA ARG A 117 10.24 12.54 9.39
C ARG A 117 9.14 13.39 10.00
N ALA A 118 9.26 13.70 11.29
CA ALA A 118 8.28 14.49 12.02
C ALA A 118 8.77 15.92 12.24
N ASP A 119 7.85 16.87 12.09
CA ASP A 119 8.06 18.27 12.41
C ASP A 119 7.63 18.58 13.85
N ALA A 120 6.66 17.86 14.38
CA ALA A 120 6.13 18.05 15.73
C ALA A 120 5.69 16.73 16.37
N PHE A 121 5.81 16.64 17.69
CA PHE A 121 5.38 15.50 18.50
C PHE A 121 4.55 15.99 19.68
N HIS A 122 3.40 15.37 19.90
CA HIS A 122 2.57 15.56 21.09
C HIS A 122 2.39 14.22 21.81
N LEU A 123 2.67 14.19 23.13
CA LEU A 123 2.72 12.93 23.88
C LEU A 123 2.49 13.11 25.38
N GLU A 124 2.14 12.02 26.05
CA GLU A 124 2.14 11.91 27.49
C GLU A 124 3.51 11.39 27.97
N ALA A 125 3.94 11.81 29.17
CA ALA A 125 5.11 11.25 29.81
C ALA A 125 4.87 9.76 30.16
N THR A 126 5.92 8.97 30.09
CA THR A 126 5.90 7.52 30.33
C THR A 126 6.91 7.12 31.40
N ASP A 127 6.76 5.91 31.96
CA ASP A 127 7.68 5.34 32.92
C ASP A 127 9.06 4.97 32.31
N ASP A 128 9.13 4.74 30.97
CA ASP A 128 10.40 4.57 30.25
C ASP A 128 10.64 5.72 29.24
N PRO A 129 10.97 6.92 29.71
CA PRO A 129 11.16 8.08 28.85
C PRO A 129 12.41 7.95 27.96
N ARG A 130 13.41 7.13 28.33
CA ARG A 130 14.63 7.00 27.55
C ARG A 130 14.41 6.28 26.21
N ALA A 131 13.70 5.17 26.22
CA ALA A 131 13.39 4.43 24.99
C ALA A 131 12.48 5.26 24.08
N LEU A 132 11.48 5.93 24.65
CA LEU A 132 10.60 6.84 23.92
C LEU A 132 11.40 7.97 23.24
N CYS A 133 12.20 8.74 23.97
CA CYS A 133 12.94 9.88 23.45
C CYS A 133 13.97 9.49 22.37
N LYS A 134 14.61 8.31 22.50
CA LYS A 134 15.47 7.76 21.43
C LYS A 134 14.69 7.48 20.14
N SER A 135 13.47 6.95 20.27
CA SER A 135 12.60 6.71 19.11
C SER A 135 12.16 8.03 18.46
N LEU A 136 11.77 9.03 19.26
CA LEU A 136 11.44 10.37 18.75
C LEU A 136 12.62 11.00 18.01
N ALA A 137 13.82 10.96 18.59
CA ALA A 137 15.04 11.53 17.99
C ALA A 137 15.37 10.90 16.62
N ARG A 138 15.06 9.62 16.42
CA ARG A 138 15.24 8.93 15.14
C ARG A 138 14.35 9.50 14.03
N PHE A 139 13.15 9.96 14.40
CA PHE A 139 12.17 10.48 13.45
C PHE A 139 12.15 12.01 13.35
N ALA A 140 12.79 12.70 14.30
CA ALA A 140 12.76 14.15 14.35
C ALA A 140 13.47 14.78 13.15
N GLY A 141 12.76 15.62 12.41
CA GLY A 141 13.35 16.54 11.43
C GLY A 141 14.15 17.66 12.13
N ASP A 142 14.90 18.44 11.37
CA ASP A 142 15.66 19.59 11.89
C ASP A 142 14.71 20.61 12.53
N GLY A 143 14.93 20.91 13.79
CA GLY A 143 14.10 21.83 14.55
C GLY A 143 12.71 21.30 14.89
N ALA A 144 12.48 19.98 14.79
CA ALA A 144 11.23 19.36 15.25
C ALA A 144 10.95 19.67 16.71
N THR A 145 9.69 19.89 17.04
CA THR A 145 9.28 20.28 18.40
C THR A 145 8.58 19.13 19.10
N VAL A 146 8.77 19.04 20.41
CA VAL A 146 8.08 18.10 21.29
C VAL A 146 7.27 18.91 22.32
N CYS A 147 6.01 18.53 22.50
CA CYS A 147 5.21 18.94 23.65
C CYS A 147 4.82 17.66 24.41
N ALA A 148 5.35 17.49 25.60
CA ALA A 148 5.06 16.36 26.47
C ALA A 148 4.27 16.83 27.70
N ASN A 149 3.12 16.20 27.95
CA ASN A 149 2.40 16.36 29.21
C ASN A 149 3.14 15.55 30.28
N ALA A 150 3.86 16.23 31.16
CA ALA A 150 4.71 15.62 32.18
C ALA A 150 4.54 16.36 33.51
N SER A 151 3.77 15.81 34.42
CA SER A 151 3.54 16.38 35.75
C SER A 151 4.21 15.56 36.85
N GLY A 152 4.46 16.20 37.98
CA GLY A 152 4.95 15.54 39.18
C GLY A 152 6.27 14.79 38.98
N PRO A 153 6.38 13.51 39.43
CA PRO A 153 7.62 12.75 39.42
C PRO A 153 8.15 12.43 38.01
N LEU A 154 7.30 12.46 36.99
CA LEU A 154 7.69 12.15 35.60
C LEU A 154 8.36 13.32 34.86
N HIS A 155 8.21 14.56 35.37
CA HIS A 155 8.75 15.76 34.70
C HIS A 155 10.28 15.73 34.55
N LEU A 156 11.01 15.49 35.61
CA LEU A 156 12.47 15.54 35.58
C LEU A 156 13.10 14.38 34.81
N PRO A 157 12.63 13.12 34.95
CA PRO A 157 13.08 12.02 34.11
C PRO A 157 12.84 12.25 32.63
N MET A 158 11.66 12.76 32.25
CA MET A 158 11.31 13.06 30.85
C MET A 158 12.21 14.16 30.27
N ARG A 159 12.43 15.24 30.99
CA ARG A 159 13.35 16.33 30.61
C ARG A 159 14.75 15.81 30.34
N ARG A 160 15.33 15.04 31.25
CA ARG A 160 16.67 14.44 31.10
C ARG A 160 16.74 13.49 29.90
N ALA A 161 15.69 12.73 29.64
CA ALA A 161 15.62 11.85 28.49
C ALA A 161 15.59 12.61 27.16
N LEU A 162 14.81 13.69 27.07
CA LEU A 162 14.78 14.57 25.90
C LEU A 162 16.17 15.21 25.67
N GLU A 163 16.77 15.81 26.70
CA GLU A 163 18.09 16.46 26.60
C GLU A 163 19.19 15.46 26.16
N SER A 164 19.17 14.25 26.74
CA SER A 164 20.13 13.20 26.35
C SER A 164 19.92 12.64 24.92
N SER A 165 18.74 12.86 24.35
CA SER A 165 18.36 12.43 23.00
C SER A 165 18.50 13.55 21.95
N GLY A 166 19.08 14.69 22.32
CA GLY A 166 19.38 15.80 21.39
C GLY A 166 18.28 16.85 21.29
N PHE A 167 17.36 16.91 22.25
CA PHE A 167 16.37 17.96 22.32
C PHE A 167 16.79 19.04 23.33
N GLU A 168 16.63 20.30 22.99
CA GLU A 168 16.82 21.43 23.90
C GLU A 168 15.49 21.80 24.55
N CYS A 169 15.40 21.60 25.87
CA CYS A 169 14.18 21.91 26.63
C CYS A 169 14.07 23.41 26.94
N SER A 170 12.88 23.98 26.74
CA SER A 170 12.59 25.36 27.12
C SER A 170 12.61 25.54 28.64
N SER A 171 13.14 26.68 29.11
CA SER A 171 13.13 27.06 30.52
C SER A 171 11.76 27.63 31.00
N ALA A 172 10.86 27.94 30.07
CA ALA A 172 9.62 28.69 30.33
C ALA A 172 8.44 27.82 30.78
N ALA A 173 8.61 26.54 31.08
CA ALA A 173 7.54 25.64 31.48
C ALA A 173 7.18 25.85 32.98
N ALA A 174 6.29 26.79 33.26
CA ALA A 174 5.70 26.96 34.61
C ALA A 174 4.60 25.93 34.92
N ASP A 175 4.09 25.22 33.91
CA ASP A 175 2.99 24.26 34.02
C ASP A 175 3.45 22.86 33.64
N ALA A 176 2.70 21.86 34.05
CA ALA A 176 2.93 20.42 33.86
C ALA A 176 3.30 19.93 32.42
N ARG A 177 3.85 20.81 31.58
CA ARG A 177 4.23 20.56 30.19
C ARG A 177 5.71 20.83 29.95
N LEU A 178 6.34 19.90 29.21
CA LEU A 178 7.70 20.07 28.70
C LEU A 178 7.62 20.41 27.22
N VAL A 179 8.23 21.53 26.83
CA VAL A 179 8.41 21.93 25.43
C VAL A 179 9.89 21.83 25.10
N ALA A 180 10.21 21.12 24.01
CA ALA A 180 11.58 20.93 23.59
C ALA A 180 11.70 21.00 22.06
N ARG A 181 12.92 21.33 21.58
CA ARG A 181 13.24 21.42 20.16
C ARG A 181 14.41 20.52 19.83
N PHE A 182 14.31 19.77 18.74
CA PHE A 182 15.38 18.90 18.29
C PHE A 182 16.53 19.72 17.67
N ALA A 183 17.66 19.72 18.34
CA ALA A 183 18.87 20.44 17.96
C ALA A 183 20.12 19.64 18.39
N PRO A 184 20.34 18.44 17.88
CA PRO A 184 21.44 17.59 18.31
C PRO A 184 22.80 18.16 17.87
N ARG A 185 23.80 18.11 18.74
CA ARG A 185 25.18 18.56 18.43
C ARG A 185 25.84 17.74 17.33
N TRP A 186 25.47 16.48 17.19
CA TRP A 186 25.88 15.55 16.12
C TRP A 186 24.79 14.55 15.82
N ARG A 187 24.69 14.16 14.56
CA ARG A 187 23.75 13.15 14.09
C ARG A 187 24.45 11.86 13.75
N VAL A 188 23.97 10.76 14.28
CA VAL A 188 24.26 9.44 13.74
C VAL A 188 23.20 9.17 12.67
N ARG A 189 23.51 9.43 11.41
CA ARG A 189 22.59 9.25 10.26
C ARG A 189 22.28 7.80 9.92
N ARG A 190 22.54 6.89 10.82
CA ARG A 190 22.21 5.48 10.65
C ARG A 190 20.71 5.28 10.90
N HIS A 191 20.00 4.79 9.87
CA HIS A 191 18.57 4.45 9.93
C HIS A 191 17.59 5.63 9.96
N GLU A 192 17.97 6.79 9.45
CA GLU A 192 17.03 7.87 9.19
C GLU A 192 16.17 7.56 7.95
N PRO A 193 14.89 7.99 7.94
CA PRO A 193 14.08 7.94 6.72
C PRO A 193 14.77 8.68 5.57
N PRO A 194 14.71 8.14 4.33
CA PRO A 194 15.31 8.80 3.19
C PRO A 194 14.71 10.20 3.00
N LEU A 195 15.53 11.09 2.44
CA LEU A 195 15.07 12.41 2.04
C LEU A 195 14.08 12.28 0.87
N PRO A 196 13.16 13.24 0.72
CA PRO A 196 12.33 13.32 -0.48
C PRO A 196 13.19 13.38 -1.74
N CYS A 197 12.62 12.96 -2.86
CA CYS A 197 13.32 13.03 -4.14
C CYS A 197 13.64 14.50 -4.47
N ALA A 198 14.92 14.79 -4.74
CA ALA A 198 15.37 16.12 -5.12
C ALA A 198 15.07 16.40 -6.60
N ALA A 199 13.79 16.33 -7.00
CA ALA A 199 13.37 16.58 -8.36
C ALA A 199 13.43 18.07 -8.71
N SER A 200 14.01 18.41 -9.86
CA SER A 200 14.09 19.78 -10.37
C SER A 200 12.74 20.33 -10.85
N ALA A 201 11.82 19.46 -11.21
CA ALA A 201 10.44 19.76 -11.61
C ALA A 201 9.51 18.64 -11.11
N ARG A 202 8.22 18.95 -10.98
CA ARG A 202 7.19 17.97 -10.60
C ARG A 202 6.66 17.25 -11.83
N GLU A 203 7.55 16.56 -12.49
CA GLU A 203 7.31 15.79 -13.71
C GLU A 203 7.76 14.35 -13.51
N ALA A 204 6.95 13.41 -13.95
CA ALA A 204 7.23 12.00 -13.87
C ALA A 204 6.88 11.27 -15.17
N VAL A 205 7.69 10.29 -15.53
CA VAL A 205 7.38 9.30 -16.57
C VAL A 205 7.01 8.00 -15.89
N VAL A 206 5.87 7.42 -16.25
CA VAL A 206 5.42 6.09 -15.78
C VAL A 206 5.34 5.17 -16.98
N ILE A 207 6.01 4.01 -16.92
CA ILE A 207 6.05 3.03 -18.01
C ILE A 207 5.17 1.84 -17.65
N GLY A 208 4.11 1.60 -18.42
CA GLY A 208 3.09 0.57 -18.22
C GLY A 208 1.78 1.11 -17.67
N ALA A 209 0.69 1.03 -18.45
CA ALA A 209 -0.66 1.48 -18.10
C ALA A 209 -1.57 0.35 -17.59
N GLY A 210 -1.02 -0.59 -16.81
CA GLY A 210 -1.77 -1.56 -16.01
C GLY A 210 -2.21 -0.98 -14.67
N LEU A 211 -2.76 -1.81 -13.77
CA LEU A 211 -3.18 -1.41 -12.42
C LEU A 211 -2.10 -0.61 -11.68
N ALA A 212 -0.83 -1.07 -11.75
CA ALA A 212 0.27 -0.40 -11.06
C ALA A 212 0.52 1.01 -11.59
N GLY A 213 0.68 1.16 -12.90
CA GLY A 213 1.01 2.45 -13.51
C GLY A 213 -0.13 3.44 -13.45
N CYS A 214 -1.39 3.00 -13.64
CA CYS A 214 -2.56 3.87 -13.48
C CYS A 214 -2.68 4.38 -12.04
N ALA A 215 -2.49 3.50 -11.04
CA ALA A 215 -2.54 3.89 -9.64
C ALA A 215 -1.42 4.88 -9.28
N VAL A 216 -0.16 4.62 -9.70
CA VAL A 216 0.98 5.51 -9.46
C VAL A 216 0.75 6.86 -10.11
N SER A 217 0.30 6.88 -11.38
CA SER A 217 0.03 8.12 -12.11
C SER A 217 -1.02 8.97 -11.41
N ALA A 218 -2.13 8.37 -10.98
CA ALA A 218 -3.18 9.06 -10.25
C ALA A 218 -2.69 9.60 -8.90
N ARG A 219 -1.86 8.83 -8.14
CA ARG A 219 -1.35 9.27 -6.83
C ARG A 219 -0.32 10.42 -6.96
N LEU A 220 0.51 10.41 -7.98
CA LEU A 220 1.43 11.50 -8.27
C LEU A 220 0.68 12.74 -8.77
N ALA A 221 -0.28 12.58 -9.68
CA ALA A 221 -1.11 13.67 -10.18
C ALA A 221 -1.90 14.36 -9.05
N GLY A 222 -2.48 13.60 -8.11
CA GLY A 222 -3.15 14.13 -6.92
C GLY A 222 -2.23 14.90 -5.97
N ARG A 223 -0.90 14.74 -6.11
CA ARG A 223 0.13 15.53 -5.42
C ARG A 223 0.67 16.68 -6.27
N GLY A 224 0.05 16.97 -7.41
CA GLY A 224 0.41 18.07 -8.30
C GLY A 224 1.56 17.78 -9.27
N TRP A 225 1.90 16.49 -9.49
CA TRP A 225 2.84 16.09 -10.54
C TRP A 225 2.18 16.04 -11.90
N HIS A 226 2.91 16.44 -12.94
CA HIS A 226 2.54 16.16 -14.33
C HIS A 226 3.14 14.81 -14.72
N VAL A 227 2.29 13.87 -15.14
CA VAL A 227 2.69 12.50 -15.41
C VAL A 227 2.53 12.18 -16.90
N THR A 228 3.59 11.69 -17.52
CA THR A 228 3.51 11.04 -18.83
C THR A 228 3.42 9.54 -18.63
N LEU A 229 2.25 8.95 -18.89
CA LEU A 229 2.01 7.51 -18.82
C LEU A 229 2.15 6.88 -20.20
N ILE A 230 3.08 5.93 -20.32
CA ILE A 230 3.45 5.29 -21.59
C ILE A 230 3.04 3.83 -21.56
N ASP A 231 2.39 3.34 -22.63
CA ASP A 231 2.11 1.91 -22.79
C ASP A 231 2.19 1.49 -24.27
N ARG A 232 2.63 0.25 -24.51
CA ARG A 232 2.72 -0.33 -25.85
C ARG A 232 1.38 -0.66 -26.49
N HIS A 233 0.32 -0.77 -25.71
CA HIS A 233 -1.04 -1.04 -26.19
C HIS A 233 -1.79 0.26 -26.49
N ALA A 234 -2.84 0.15 -27.33
CA ALA A 234 -3.70 1.29 -27.69
C ALA A 234 -4.56 1.81 -26.53
N LEU A 235 -4.81 0.98 -25.51
CA LEU A 235 -5.63 1.32 -24.35
C LEU A 235 -4.99 0.81 -23.07
N PRO A 236 -5.25 1.44 -21.91
CA PRO A 236 -4.83 0.93 -20.61
C PRO A 236 -5.40 -0.47 -20.29
N ALA A 237 -4.80 -1.15 -19.34
CA ALA A 237 -5.26 -2.43 -18.77
C ALA A 237 -5.44 -3.55 -19.82
N ARG A 238 -4.45 -3.79 -20.69
CA ARG A 238 -4.56 -4.81 -21.76
C ARG A 238 -3.93 -6.15 -21.43
N ASP A 239 -2.83 -6.20 -20.67
CA ASP A 239 -2.19 -7.44 -20.25
C ASP A 239 -2.92 -8.08 -19.04
N ALA A 240 -2.22 -8.48 -17.99
CA ALA A 240 -2.82 -9.10 -16.81
C ALA A 240 -3.92 -8.25 -16.12
N SER A 241 -3.86 -6.93 -16.29
CA SER A 241 -4.89 -6.00 -15.79
C SER A 241 -6.15 -5.94 -16.65
N GLY A 242 -6.21 -6.63 -17.78
CA GLY A 242 -7.36 -6.63 -18.70
C GLY A 242 -8.34 -7.80 -18.47
N ASN A 243 -8.25 -8.51 -17.37
CA ASN A 243 -9.20 -9.56 -17.05
C ASN A 243 -10.61 -8.97 -16.84
N PRO A 244 -11.69 -9.67 -17.24
CA PRO A 244 -13.07 -9.19 -17.06
C PRO A 244 -13.38 -8.84 -15.61
N ALA A 245 -12.92 -9.69 -14.68
CA ALA A 245 -12.98 -9.44 -13.25
C ALA A 245 -11.73 -9.98 -12.56
N GLY A 246 -11.39 -9.41 -11.43
CA GLY A 246 -10.36 -9.90 -10.53
C GLY A 246 -10.91 -9.99 -9.12
N VAL A 247 -10.59 -11.07 -8.41
CA VAL A 247 -10.96 -11.24 -7.00
C VAL A 247 -9.98 -10.49 -6.10
N PHE A 248 -10.50 -9.93 -5.01
CA PHE A 248 -9.70 -9.21 -4.04
C PHE A 248 -10.11 -9.56 -2.61
N HIS A 249 -9.13 -9.91 -1.81
CA HIS A 249 -9.26 -10.25 -0.40
C HIS A 249 -7.88 -10.22 0.27
N PRO A 250 -7.79 -10.07 1.61
CA PRO A 250 -6.53 -10.21 2.33
C PRO A 250 -6.16 -11.68 2.49
N ILE A 251 -4.89 -11.96 2.77
CA ILE A 251 -4.49 -13.28 3.29
C ILE A 251 -4.82 -13.33 4.79
N VAL A 252 -5.54 -14.35 5.20
CA VAL A 252 -5.68 -14.73 6.60
C VAL A 252 -4.98 -16.07 6.78
N TRP A 253 -4.08 -16.16 7.73
CA TRP A 253 -3.27 -17.34 7.98
C TRP A 253 -3.16 -17.64 9.49
N ARG A 254 -2.59 -18.80 9.83
CA ARG A 254 -2.43 -19.25 11.23
C ARG A 254 -1.55 -18.31 12.06
N ASP A 255 -0.65 -17.60 11.45
CA ASP A 255 0.20 -16.56 12.03
C ASP A 255 -0.09 -15.19 11.38
N ASP A 256 0.32 -14.10 12.03
CA ASP A 256 0.24 -12.77 11.46
C ASP A 256 1.50 -12.46 10.62
N SER A 257 1.75 -13.31 9.62
CA SER A 257 2.93 -13.24 8.76
C SER A 257 3.04 -11.90 8.03
N VAL A 258 4.24 -11.60 7.54
CA VAL A 258 4.48 -10.41 6.70
C VAL A 258 3.52 -10.36 5.52
N ALA A 259 3.25 -11.49 4.86
CA ALA A 259 2.31 -11.56 3.74
C ALA A 259 0.86 -11.26 4.17
N ALA A 260 0.43 -11.79 5.33
CA ALA A 260 -0.90 -11.50 5.88
C ALA A 260 -1.05 -10.01 6.22
N ARG A 261 -0.08 -9.43 6.91
CA ARG A 261 -0.09 -8.01 7.29
C ARG A 261 -0.04 -7.08 6.08
N LEU A 262 0.81 -7.36 5.09
CA LEU A 262 0.91 -6.59 3.87
C LEU A 262 -0.37 -6.65 3.03
N THR A 263 -0.94 -7.86 2.83
CA THR A 263 -2.19 -7.96 2.07
C THR A 263 -3.36 -7.33 2.81
N ARG A 264 -3.37 -7.37 4.16
CA ARG A 264 -4.33 -6.64 4.98
C ARG A 264 -4.24 -5.14 4.76
N ALA A 265 -3.03 -4.56 4.86
CA ALA A 265 -2.80 -3.15 4.63
C ALA A 265 -3.22 -2.73 3.21
N GLY A 266 -2.81 -3.49 2.19
CA GLY A 266 -3.19 -3.25 0.80
C GLY A 266 -4.69 -3.35 0.56
N PHE A 267 -5.35 -4.36 1.11
CA PHE A 267 -6.80 -4.56 1.02
C PHE A 267 -7.59 -3.41 1.65
N LEU A 268 -7.28 -3.05 2.89
CA LEU A 268 -7.97 -1.98 3.61
C LEU A 268 -7.79 -0.62 2.94
N TYR A 269 -6.58 -0.34 2.44
CA TYR A 269 -6.32 0.90 1.72
C TYR A 269 -6.99 0.92 0.33
N ALA A 270 -6.97 -0.19 -0.41
CA ALA A 270 -7.65 -0.31 -1.70
C ALA A 270 -9.16 -0.07 -1.58
N LEU A 271 -9.82 -0.65 -0.58
CA LEU A 271 -11.25 -0.43 -0.32
C LEU A 271 -11.58 1.06 -0.19
N ARG A 272 -10.76 1.83 0.52
CA ARG A 272 -10.94 3.28 0.69
C ARG A 272 -10.78 4.04 -0.62
N ARG A 273 -9.74 3.71 -1.37
CA ARG A 273 -9.47 4.38 -2.65
C ARG A 273 -10.55 4.08 -3.69
N TRP A 274 -11.05 2.85 -3.72
CA TRP A 274 -12.15 2.50 -4.61
C TRP A 274 -13.46 3.16 -4.17
N GLN A 275 -13.75 3.23 -2.85
CA GLN A 275 -14.90 3.96 -2.36
C GLN A 275 -14.86 5.44 -2.78
N ALA A 276 -13.69 6.09 -2.68
CA ALA A 276 -13.54 7.47 -3.14
C ALA A 276 -13.81 7.65 -4.65
N LEU A 277 -13.41 6.67 -5.49
CA LEU A 277 -13.73 6.67 -6.91
C LEU A 277 -15.24 6.47 -7.16
N GLU A 278 -15.87 5.57 -6.41
CA GLU A 278 -17.33 5.34 -6.48
C GLU A 278 -18.11 6.57 -6.02
N ASP A 279 -17.66 7.24 -4.95
CA ASP A 279 -18.23 8.51 -4.47
C ASP A 279 -18.08 9.64 -5.51
N ALA A 280 -17.04 9.59 -6.34
CA ALA A 280 -16.84 10.45 -7.53
C ALA A 280 -17.62 9.96 -8.76
N HIS A 281 -18.58 9.06 -8.58
CA HIS A 281 -19.47 8.51 -9.61
C HIS A 281 -18.81 7.64 -10.70
N HIS A 282 -17.66 7.03 -10.41
CA HIS A 282 -17.07 6.03 -11.29
C HIS A 282 -17.66 4.64 -10.99
N ASP A 283 -18.11 3.95 -12.03
CA ASP A 283 -18.54 2.56 -11.91
C ASP A 283 -17.33 1.61 -12.03
N LEU A 284 -17.00 0.94 -10.94
CA LEU A 284 -15.88 0.00 -10.89
C LEU A 284 -16.29 -1.45 -11.22
N LEU A 285 -17.55 -1.69 -11.56
CA LEU A 285 -18.11 -3.01 -11.84
C LEU A 285 -17.78 -4.01 -10.71
N ARG A 286 -18.04 -3.59 -9.47
CA ARG A 286 -17.80 -4.40 -8.28
C ARG A 286 -18.95 -5.37 -8.03
N SER A 287 -18.62 -6.61 -7.65
CA SER A 287 -19.64 -7.55 -7.21
C SER A 287 -20.34 -7.05 -5.93
N PRO A 288 -21.68 -7.18 -5.82
CA PRO A 288 -22.43 -6.68 -4.67
C PRO A 288 -22.24 -7.52 -3.40
N ALA A 289 -21.91 -8.81 -3.52
CA ALA A 289 -21.73 -9.73 -2.39
C ALA A 289 -20.23 -9.88 -2.09
N GLY A 290 -19.88 -10.15 -0.82
CA GLY A 290 -18.52 -10.40 -0.38
C GLY A 290 -17.83 -11.55 -1.14
N LEU A 291 -16.77 -12.13 -0.58
CA LEU A 291 -16.03 -13.23 -1.19
C LEU A 291 -15.97 -14.40 -0.24
N LEU A 292 -16.32 -15.60 -0.73
CA LEU A 292 -16.19 -16.86 -0.02
C LEU A 292 -14.89 -17.57 -0.43
N GLN A 293 -14.05 -17.90 0.53
CA GLN A 293 -12.90 -18.79 0.33
C GLN A 293 -13.19 -20.15 0.96
N ILE A 294 -13.14 -21.20 0.15
CA ILE A 294 -13.30 -22.57 0.59
C ILE A 294 -11.96 -23.07 1.13
N ALA A 295 -11.96 -23.77 2.25
CA ALA A 295 -10.76 -24.38 2.81
C ALA A 295 -10.28 -25.57 1.97
N ASP A 296 -8.97 -25.75 1.89
CA ASP A 296 -8.39 -26.88 1.15
C ASP A 296 -8.67 -28.20 1.88
N THR A 297 -8.62 -28.19 3.22
CA THR A 297 -8.97 -29.34 4.09
C THR A 297 -9.85 -28.93 5.26
N PRO A 298 -10.56 -29.85 5.92
CA PRO A 298 -11.31 -29.57 7.16
C PRO A 298 -10.42 -29.08 8.31
N GLU A 299 -9.17 -29.57 8.37
CA GLU A 299 -8.16 -29.18 9.35
C GLU A 299 -7.75 -27.73 9.14
N ASP A 300 -7.61 -27.26 7.91
CA ASP A 300 -7.33 -25.86 7.56
C ASP A 300 -8.49 -24.96 7.99
N ALA A 301 -9.73 -25.36 7.73
CA ALA A 301 -10.90 -24.62 8.18
C ALA A 301 -10.90 -24.42 9.71
N THR A 302 -10.60 -25.48 10.45
CA THR A 302 -10.55 -25.44 11.92
C THR A 302 -9.41 -24.55 12.43
N ALA A 303 -8.23 -24.71 11.86
CA ALA A 303 -7.03 -23.94 12.25
C ALA A 303 -7.22 -22.44 11.96
N LEU A 304 -7.88 -22.11 10.85
CA LEU A 304 -8.12 -20.73 10.47
C LEU A 304 -9.23 -20.09 11.33
N ALA A 305 -10.29 -20.83 11.66
CA ALA A 305 -11.31 -20.37 12.61
C ALA A 305 -10.67 -20.02 13.97
N ALA A 306 -9.76 -20.86 14.45
CA ALA A 306 -8.98 -20.59 15.68
C ALA A 306 -8.08 -19.33 15.54
N ALA A 307 -7.48 -19.12 14.39
CA ALA A 307 -6.66 -17.93 14.13
C ALA A 307 -7.51 -16.64 14.08
N ILE A 308 -8.68 -16.68 13.42
CA ILE A 308 -9.61 -15.55 13.38
C ILE A 308 -10.04 -15.14 14.78
N ALA A 309 -10.36 -16.13 15.64
CA ALA A 309 -10.72 -15.88 17.03
C ALA A 309 -9.55 -15.33 17.86
N ARG A 310 -8.35 -15.90 17.71
CA ARG A 310 -7.13 -15.46 18.42
C ARG A 310 -6.74 -14.02 18.10
N PHE A 311 -6.84 -13.60 16.84
CA PHE A 311 -6.53 -12.23 16.42
C PHE A 311 -7.70 -11.27 16.63
N ALA A 312 -8.83 -11.77 17.15
CA ALA A 312 -10.05 -11.00 17.39
C ALA A 312 -10.46 -10.15 16.17
N TYR A 313 -10.37 -10.73 14.97
CA TYR A 313 -10.80 -10.04 13.76
C TYR A 313 -12.30 -9.78 13.80
N PRO A 314 -12.76 -8.57 13.48
CA PRO A 314 -14.19 -8.27 13.46
C PRO A 314 -14.88 -9.01 12.31
N SER A 315 -16.15 -9.31 12.51
CA SER A 315 -16.97 -10.07 11.54
C SER A 315 -17.09 -9.37 10.18
N GLU A 316 -16.94 -8.05 10.14
CA GLU A 316 -16.91 -7.27 8.88
C GLU A 316 -15.62 -7.46 8.07
N TYR A 317 -14.53 -7.92 8.73
CA TYR A 317 -13.26 -8.22 8.05
C TYR A 317 -13.22 -9.66 7.55
N VAL A 318 -13.50 -10.65 8.42
CA VAL A 318 -13.51 -12.07 8.06
C VAL A 318 -14.37 -12.88 9.03
N GLN A 319 -15.10 -13.85 8.50
CA GLN A 319 -15.97 -14.75 9.27
C GLN A 319 -15.62 -16.20 8.92
N PRO A 320 -15.39 -17.09 9.91
CA PRO A 320 -15.33 -18.51 9.64
C PRO A 320 -16.72 -19.03 9.23
N THR A 321 -16.78 -19.97 8.30
CA THR A 321 -18.04 -20.53 7.79
C THR A 321 -18.03 -22.03 7.86
N THR A 322 -19.15 -22.62 8.34
CA THR A 322 -19.45 -24.05 8.14
C THR A 322 -19.76 -24.30 6.68
N ARG A 323 -19.79 -25.57 6.23
CA ARG A 323 -20.24 -25.92 4.88
C ARG A 323 -21.66 -25.40 4.61
N ALA A 324 -22.58 -25.56 5.57
CA ALA A 324 -23.94 -25.09 5.44
C ALA A 324 -24.06 -23.56 5.29
N ASP A 325 -23.29 -22.79 6.09
CA ASP A 325 -23.26 -21.33 5.97
C ASP A 325 -22.63 -20.89 4.67
N ALA A 326 -21.53 -21.54 4.27
CA ALA A 326 -20.85 -21.27 3.01
C ALA A 326 -21.77 -21.52 1.80
N SER A 327 -22.53 -22.64 1.79
CA SER A 327 -23.52 -22.94 0.74
C SER A 327 -24.65 -21.89 0.71
N ARG A 328 -25.11 -21.45 1.88
CA ARG A 328 -26.13 -20.39 1.97
C ARG A 328 -25.60 -19.04 1.42
N ILE A 329 -24.36 -18.69 1.71
CA ILE A 329 -23.70 -17.47 1.19
C ILE A 329 -23.50 -17.58 -0.32
N ALA A 330 -22.98 -18.70 -0.78
CA ALA A 330 -22.72 -18.95 -2.21
C ALA A 330 -24.03 -19.04 -3.04
N GLY A 331 -25.14 -19.44 -2.43
CA GLY A 331 -26.42 -19.73 -3.12
C GLY A 331 -26.47 -21.10 -3.82
N VAL A 332 -25.39 -21.85 -3.73
CA VAL A 332 -25.21 -23.19 -4.29
C VAL A 332 -24.48 -24.07 -3.27
N ASP A 333 -24.56 -25.39 -3.40
CA ASP A 333 -23.80 -26.26 -2.50
C ASP A 333 -22.28 -26.15 -2.76
N VAL A 334 -21.52 -26.06 -1.68
CA VAL A 334 -20.05 -25.99 -1.72
C VAL A 334 -19.45 -27.25 -1.10
N ALA A 335 -18.28 -27.64 -1.57
CA ALA A 335 -17.64 -28.87 -1.13
C ALA A 335 -17.31 -28.87 0.37
N ARG A 336 -16.89 -27.74 0.92
CA ARG A 336 -16.43 -27.58 2.31
C ARG A 336 -16.76 -26.20 2.86
N GLY A 337 -16.65 -26.02 4.17
CA GLY A 337 -16.60 -24.72 4.81
C GLY A 337 -15.30 -23.99 4.55
N GLY A 338 -15.15 -22.81 5.12
CA GLY A 338 -13.99 -21.98 4.93
C GLY A 338 -14.14 -20.66 5.67
N TRP A 339 -13.99 -19.55 4.96
CA TRP A 339 -14.18 -18.23 5.53
C TRP A 339 -14.72 -17.23 4.51
N PHE A 340 -15.50 -16.31 5.01
CA PHE A 340 -16.14 -15.27 4.22
C PHE A 340 -15.53 -13.91 4.52
N PHE A 341 -15.23 -13.15 3.47
CA PHE A 341 -14.78 -11.77 3.54
C PHE A 341 -15.92 -10.84 3.11
N PRO A 342 -16.67 -10.23 4.03
CA PRO A 342 -17.83 -9.39 3.68
C PRO A 342 -17.48 -8.19 2.80
N ARG A 343 -16.27 -7.66 2.96
CA ARG A 343 -15.76 -6.52 2.16
C ARG A 343 -14.84 -6.95 1.01
N GLY A 344 -14.53 -8.26 0.90
CA GLY A 344 -13.89 -8.85 -0.28
C GLY A 344 -14.87 -8.91 -1.45
N GLY A 345 -14.42 -9.41 -2.60
CA GLY A 345 -15.28 -9.51 -3.77
C GLY A 345 -14.54 -9.68 -5.07
N ALA A 346 -15.23 -9.34 -6.15
CA ALA A 346 -14.65 -9.19 -7.48
C ALA A 346 -14.90 -7.77 -7.99
N ILE A 347 -13.96 -7.27 -8.81
CA ILE A 347 -13.99 -5.93 -9.39
C ILE A 347 -13.34 -5.96 -10.77
N SER A 348 -13.74 -5.10 -11.69
CA SER A 348 -13.08 -4.98 -12.99
C SER A 348 -11.76 -4.21 -12.86
N PRO A 349 -10.58 -4.85 -13.09
CA PRO A 349 -9.31 -4.13 -13.06
C PRO A 349 -9.23 -3.02 -14.11
N ALA A 350 -9.84 -3.22 -15.27
CA ALA A 350 -9.88 -2.21 -16.33
C ALA A 350 -10.73 -1.00 -15.93
N ALA A 351 -11.88 -1.21 -15.28
CA ALA A 351 -12.71 -0.12 -14.76
C ALA A 351 -11.95 0.69 -13.68
N VAL A 352 -11.23 0.02 -12.78
CA VAL A 352 -10.37 0.68 -11.79
C VAL A 352 -9.30 1.54 -12.46
N CYS A 353 -8.60 1.03 -13.48
CA CYS A 353 -7.61 1.79 -14.23
C CYS A 353 -8.23 3.03 -14.89
N THR A 354 -9.36 2.86 -15.57
CA THR A 354 -10.08 3.95 -16.25
C THR A 354 -10.52 5.03 -15.26
N ALA A 355 -11.10 4.63 -14.13
CA ALA A 355 -11.55 5.56 -13.09
C ALA A 355 -10.39 6.38 -12.51
N GLN A 356 -9.27 5.73 -12.19
CA GLN A 356 -8.07 6.41 -11.67
C GLN A 356 -7.50 7.43 -12.65
N LEU A 357 -7.48 7.10 -13.95
CA LEU A 357 -6.99 8.02 -14.97
C LEU A 357 -7.97 9.17 -15.23
N ALA A 358 -9.26 8.92 -15.18
CA ALA A 358 -10.30 9.95 -15.36
C ALA A 358 -10.30 10.96 -14.21
N ASP A 359 -10.20 10.47 -12.96
CA ASP A 359 -10.15 11.31 -11.75
C ASP A 359 -8.93 12.26 -11.74
N ALA A 360 -7.83 11.88 -12.39
CA ALA A 360 -6.57 12.63 -12.43
C ALA A 360 -6.23 13.20 -13.82
N ALA A 361 -7.16 13.19 -14.77
CA ALA A 361 -6.91 13.45 -16.19
C ALA A 361 -6.21 14.80 -16.50
N ALA A 362 -6.49 15.84 -15.69
CA ALA A 362 -5.90 17.18 -15.90
C ALA A 362 -4.37 17.23 -15.81
N ARG A 363 -3.74 16.20 -15.21
CA ARG A 363 -2.28 16.14 -14.99
C ARG A 363 -1.63 14.89 -15.58
N ILE A 364 -2.36 14.08 -16.34
CA ILE A 364 -1.83 12.87 -16.96
C ILE A 364 -1.88 13.00 -18.49
N THR A 365 -0.71 12.85 -19.11
CA THR A 365 -0.58 12.74 -20.57
C THR A 365 -0.38 11.27 -20.93
N LEU A 366 -1.28 10.72 -21.76
CA LEU A 366 -1.19 9.34 -22.23
C LEU A 366 -0.35 9.26 -23.51
N ARG A 367 0.61 8.34 -23.56
CA ARG A 367 1.39 7.95 -24.73
C ARG A 367 1.17 6.45 -24.96
N MET A 368 0.09 6.16 -25.66
CA MET A 368 -0.30 4.79 -26.00
C MET A 368 0.36 4.34 -27.31
N GLU A 369 0.30 3.03 -27.62
CA GLU A 369 0.95 2.41 -28.78
C GLU A 369 2.45 2.75 -28.89
N THR A 370 3.10 2.88 -27.72
CA THR A 370 4.49 3.33 -27.62
C THR A 370 5.28 2.34 -26.76
N ASP A 371 6.20 1.61 -27.38
CA ASP A 371 7.02 0.61 -26.70
C ASP A 371 8.35 1.21 -26.25
N VAL A 372 8.62 1.14 -24.93
CA VAL A 372 9.87 1.60 -24.34
C VAL A 372 10.88 0.44 -24.30
N THR A 373 11.93 0.56 -25.06
CA THR A 373 12.97 -0.48 -25.17
C THR A 373 14.20 -0.23 -24.32
N ARG A 374 14.47 1.04 -24.00
CA ARG A 374 15.62 1.48 -23.23
C ARG A 374 15.28 2.70 -22.38
N ILE A 375 15.92 2.81 -21.23
CA ILE A 375 15.95 4.03 -20.41
C ILE A 375 17.41 4.47 -20.20
N ALA A 376 17.64 5.75 -19.98
CA ALA A 376 18.95 6.29 -19.66
C ALA A 376 18.83 7.48 -18.69
N HIS A 377 19.88 7.71 -17.91
CA HIS A 377 19.98 8.82 -16.96
C HIS A 377 21.20 9.67 -17.28
N ASP A 378 21.02 10.97 -17.44
CA ASP A 378 22.09 11.91 -17.80
C ASP A 378 22.81 12.54 -16.59
N GLY A 379 22.46 12.08 -15.37
CA GLY A 379 22.89 12.66 -14.10
C GLY A 379 21.83 13.55 -13.45
N ARG A 380 20.76 13.93 -14.16
CA ARG A 380 19.69 14.83 -13.68
C ARG A 380 18.29 14.31 -13.95
N ILE A 381 18.05 13.77 -15.15
CA ILE A 381 16.74 13.29 -15.61
C ILE A 381 16.86 11.92 -16.24
N TRP A 382 15.77 11.18 -16.20
CA TRP A 382 15.57 9.91 -16.90
C TRP A 382 14.91 10.16 -18.24
N SER A 383 15.41 9.51 -19.29
CA SER A 383 14.80 9.50 -20.63
C SER A 383 14.39 8.09 -21.02
N ALA A 384 13.22 7.95 -21.62
CA ALA A 384 12.68 6.72 -22.20
C ALA A 384 12.82 6.77 -23.74
N PHE A 385 13.26 5.66 -24.35
CA PHE A 385 13.53 5.56 -25.79
C PHE A 385 12.76 4.42 -26.43
N ASP A 386 12.36 4.63 -27.67
CA ASP A 386 11.71 3.65 -28.53
C ASP A 386 12.71 2.68 -29.22
N THR A 387 12.18 1.82 -30.07
CA THR A 387 12.98 0.86 -30.86
C THR A 387 13.91 1.50 -31.88
N SER A 388 13.60 2.72 -32.34
CA SER A 388 14.43 3.47 -33.27
C SER A 388 15.55 4.25 -32.58
N GLY A 389 15.52 4.31 -31.24
CA GLY A 389 16.41 5.12 -30.44
C GLY A 389 15.92 6.57 -30.26
N GLY A 390 14.71 6.88 -30.72
CA GLY A 390 14.06 8.18 -30.50
C GLY A 390 13.64 8.35 -29.04
N GLU A 391 13.84 9.55 -28.49
CA GLU A 391 13.36 9.89 -27.16
C GLU A 391 11.84 10.07 -27.16
N ILE A 392 11.15 9.32 -26.29
CA ILE A 392 9.69 9.37 -26.13
C ILE A 392 9.29 10.44 -25.12
N ALA A 393 9.95 10.42 -23.96
CA ALA A 393 9.69 11.33 -22.86
C ALA A 393 10.87 11.32 -21.86
N SER A 394 11.00 12.41 -21.13
CA SER A 394 12.01 12.54 -20.08
C SER A 394 11.45 13.27 -18.84
N ALA A 395 11.93 12.92 -17.65
CA ALA A 395 11.53 13.54 -16.39
C ALA A 395 12.55 13.25 -15.28
N PRO A 396 12.59 14.07 -14.19
CA PRO A 396 13.42 13.79 -13.03
C PRO A 396 13.04 12.51 -12.29
N VAL A 397 11.78 12.09 -12.40
CA VAL A 397 11.26 10.87 -11.78
C VAL A 397 10.75 9.92 -12.85
N MET A 398 11.12 8.65 -12.74
CA MET A 398 10.62 7.58 -13.59
C MET A 398 10.15 6.40 -12.75
N VAL A 399 8.99 5.83 -13.10
CA VAL A 399 8.43 4.65 -12.44
C VAL A 399 8.21 3.53 -13.44
N LEU A 400 8.83 2.38 -13.18
CA LEU A 400 8.67 1.17 -13.99
C LEU A 400 7.52 0.34 -13.43
N ALA A 401 6.41 0.29 -14.17
CA ALA A 401 5.17 -0.42 -13.84
C ALA A 401 4.79 -1.45 -14.92
N ASN A 402 5.73 -1.80 -15.79
CA ASN A 402 5.56 -2.65 -16.98
C ASN A 402 5.93 -4.13 -16.74
N ALA A 403 5.66 -4.62 -15.53
CA ALA A 403 5.74 -6.02 -15.13
C ALA A 403 7.10 -6.69 -15.44
N HIS A 404 7.14 -7.61 -16.42
CA HIS A 404 8.34 -8.39 -16.74
C HIS A 404 9.51 -7.55 -17.25
N ASP A 405 9.21 -6.50 -18.02
CA ASP A 405 10.24 -5.65 -18.61
C ASP A 405 10.86 -4.65 -17.62
N ALA A 406 10.24 -4.43 -16.47
CA ALA A 406 10.73 -3.49 -15.48
C ALA A 406 12.15 -3.83 -14.99
N ALA A 407 12.39 -5.09 -14.65
CA ALA A 407 13.70 -5.55 -14.20
C ALA A 407 14.77 -5.42 -15.31
N ARG A 408 14.43 -5.74 -16.57
CA ARG A 408 15.31 -5.60 -17.72
C ARG A 408 15.67 -4.14 -17.99
N LEU A 409 14.68 -3.25 -18.02
CA LEU A 409 14.91 -1.81 -18.26
C LEU A 409 15.78 -1.18 -17.17
N ALA A 410 15.60 -1.61 -15.92
CA ALA A 410 16.38 -1.12 -14.79
C ALA A 410 17.76 -1.79 -14.65
N GLY A 411 18.08 -2.81 -15.44
CA GLY A 411 19.34 -3.56 -15.30
C GLY A 411 19.42 -4.36 -13.99
N LEU A 412 18.28 -4.82 -13.46
CA LEU A 412 18.22 -5.64 -12.23
C LEU A 412 18.41 -7.11 -12.59
N TYR A 413 19.63 -7.53 -12.83
CA TYR A 413 19.95 -8.90 -13.26
C TYR A 413 19.82 -9.93 -12.12
N GLY A 414 19.89 -9.48 -10.87
CA GLY A 414 19.71 -10.31 -9.67
C GLY A 414 18.24 -10.47 -9.23
N ALA A 415 17.28 -9.81 -9.88
CA ALA A 415 15.87 -9.88 -9.52
C ALA A 415 15.23 -11.20 -10.04
N PRO A 416 14.84 -12.14 -9.16
CA PRO A 416 14.33 -13.46 -9.57
C PRO A 416 12.86 -13.38 -9.99
N THR A 417 12.57 -12.68 -11.07
CA THR A 417 11.23 -12.58 -11.64
C THR A 417 10.95 -13.73 -12.60
N ARG A 418 9.76 -14.29 -12.56
CA ARG A 418 9.27 -15.35 -13.44
C ARG A 418 7.95 -14.96 -14.06
N SER A 419 7.71 -15.50 -15.27
CA SER A 419 6.43 -15.39 -15.96
C SER A 419 5.53 -16.56 -15.59
N VAL A 420 4.29 -16.29 -15.24
CA VAL A 420 3.29 -17.32 -15.00
C VAL A 420 2.10 -17.06 -15.92
N ARG A 421 1.97 -17.96 -16.90
CA ARG A 421 0.81 -17.99 -17.80
C ARG A 421 -0.43 -18.39 -17.01
N GLY A 422 -1.53 -17.71 -17.23
CA GLY A 422 -2.83 -18.05 -16.66
C GLY A 422 -3.91 -17.94 -17.69
N GLN A 423 -4.63 -19.04 -17.93
CA GLN A 423 -5.80 -19.05 -18.79
C GLN A 423 -7.07 -18.96 -17.97
N LEU A 424 -7.96 -18.08 -18.36
CA LEU A 424 -9.31 -17.90 -17.86
C LEU A 424 -10.31 -18.48 -18.84
N THR A 425 -11.45 -18.90 -18.31
CA THR A 425 -12.59 -19.37 -19.10
C THR A 425 -13.81 -18.51 -18.78
N VAL A 426 -14.43 -17.96 -19.81
CA VAL A 426 -15.71 -17.26 -19.74
C VAL A 426 -16.81 -18.22 -20.16
N LEU A 427 -17.78 -18.42 -19.30
CA LEU A 427 -18.94 -19.27 -19.51
C LEU A 427 -20.19 -18.46 -19.84
N ASP A 428 -21.21 -19.10 -20.39
CA ASP A 428 -22.54 -18.52 -20.56
C ASP A 428 -23.12 -18.04 -19.23
N SER A 429 -24.01 -17.07 -19.27
CA SER A 429 -24.60 -16.48 -18.07
C SER A 429 -25.33 -17.52 -17.20
N SER A 430 -26.04 -18.47 -17.82
CA SER A 430 -26.78 -19.51 -17.11
C SER A 430 -25.93 -20.48 -16.29
N ALA A 431 -24.62 -20.55 -16.56
CA ALA A 431 -23.72 -21.52 -15.92
C ALA A 431 -23.59 -21.30 -14.40
N LEU A 432 -23.60 -20.04 -13.95
CA LEU A 432 -23.44 -19.64 -12.56
C LEU A 432 -24.56 -18.71 -12.06
N ASP A 433 -25.77 -18.73 -12.66
CA ASP A 433 -26.90 -17.84 -12.28
C ASP A 433 -27.31 -18.00 -10.81
N ALA A 434 -27.14 -19.19 -10.25
CA ALA A 434 -27.46 -19.45 -8.84
C ALA A 434 -26.35 -18.93 -7.88
N LEU A 435 -25.15 -18.61 -8.39
CA LEU A 435 -24.02 -18.17 -7.57
C LEU A 435 -24.20 -16.71 -7.14
N ARG A 436 -24.31 -16.49 -5.83
CA ARG A 436 -24.58 -15.16 -5.24
C ARG A 436 -23.33 -14.38 -4.86
N ALA A 437 -22.20 -15.04 -4.68
CA ALA A 437 -20.92 -14.43 -4.31
C ALA A 437 -19.77 -15.09 -5.07
N PRO A 438 -18.69 -14.36 -5.36
CA PRO A 438 -17.45 -14.97 -5.81
C PRO A 438 -16.96 -16.05 -4.84
N VAL A 439 -16.56 -17.19 -5.37
CA VAL A 439 -16.01 -18.32 -4.60
C VAL A 439 -14.60 -18.61 -5.08
N ILE A 440 -13.67 -18.78 -4.14
CA ILE A 440 -12.27 -19.13 -4.40
C ILE A 440 -11.83 -20.36 -3.58
N GLY A 441 -10.83 -21.06 -4.08
CA GLY A 441 -10.21 -22.25 -3.48
C GLY A 441 -9.06 -22.70 -4.38
N GLU A 442 -9.09 -23.93 -4.88
CA GLU A 442 -8.14 -24.41 -5.90
C GLU A 442 -8.24 -23.63 -7.22
N GLY A 443 -9.40 -23.08 -7.50
CA GLY A 443 -9.69 -22.15 -8.57
C GLY A 443 -10.52 -20.97 -8.06
N TYR A 444 -11.26 -20.34 -8.96
CA TYR A 444 -12.29 -19.36 -8.60
C TYR A 444 -13.46 -19.35 -9.60
N ALA A 445 -14.60 -18.95 -9.09
CA ALA A 445 -15.81 -18.73 -9.86
C ALA A 445 -16.39 -17.34 -9.50
N VAL A 446 -16.62 -16.52 -10.53
CA VAL A 446 -17.14 -15.15 -10.39
C VAL A 446 -18.33 -14.97 -11.31
N PRO A 447 -19.52 -14.68 -10.79
CA PRO A 447 -20.65 -14.31 -11.62
C PRO A 447 -20.43 -12.91 -12.19
N LEU A 448 -20.64 -12.74 -13.51
CA LEU A 448 -20.53 -11.48 -14.23
C LEU A 448 -21.91 -10.92 -14.64
N GLY A 449 -22.98 -11.42 -14.07
CA GLY A 449 -24.35 -11.05 -14.44
C GLY A 449 -24.65 -11.39 -15.90
N ALA A 450 -25.18 -10.43 -16.65
CA ALA A 450 -25.54 -10.63 -18.07
C ALA A 450 -24.36 -10.99 -18.98
N ASP A 451 -23.13 -10.64 -18.57
CA ASP A 451 -21.91 -10.90 -19.33
C ASP A 451 -21.41 -12.35 -19.18
N GLY A 452 -22.07 -13.16 -18.35
CA GLY A 452 -21.73 -14.55 -18.14
C GLY A 452 -21.09 -14.84 -16.80
N ALA A 453 -20.17 -15.79 -16.78
CA ALA A 453 -19.41 -16.18 -15.60
C ALA A 453 -17.95 -16.37 -15.94
N LEU A 454 -17.08 -16.05 -14.98
CA LEU A 454 -15.63 -16.19 -15.11
C LEU A 454 -15.14 -17.29 -14.18
N ILE A 455 -14.45 -18.28 -14.74
CA ILE A 455 -13.77 -19.31 -13.95
C ILE A 455 -12.27 -19.35 -14.30
N GLY A 456 -11.45 -19.79 -13.37
CA GLY A 456 -10.01 -19.87 -13.55
C GLY A 456 -9.23 -20.19 -12.28
N ALA A 457 -7.93 -20.18 -12.39
CA ALA A 457 -7.12 -20.03 -13.59
C ALA A 457 -6.04 -21.09 -13.61
N THR A 458 -5.57 -21.44 -14.81
CA THR A 458 -4.36 -22.26 -14.93
C THR A 458 -3.15 -21.52 -14.36
N TYR A 459 -2.08 -22.26 -14.08
CA TYR A 459 -0.85 -21.70 -13.47
C TYR A 459 0.39 -22.36 -14.05
N ASP A 460 0.78 -21.90 -15.27
CA ASP A 460 1.87 -22.50 -16.05
C ASP A 460 3.12 -21.61 -15.93
N ILE A 461 4.16 -22.12 -15.24
CA ILE A 461 5.37 -21.34 -14.95
C ILE A 461 6.27 -21.33 -16.19
N ASP A 462 6.72 -20.12 -16.60
CA ASP A 462 7.63 -19.87 -17.72
C ASP A 462 7.15 -20.46 -19.07
N ASP A 463 5.86 -20.63 -19.23
CA ASP A 463 5.23 -20.98 -20.49
C ASP A 463 4.91 -19.69 -21.28
N PRO A 464 5.56 -19.44 -22.43
CA PRO A 464 5.39 -18.22 -23.20
C PRO A 464 4.18 -18.24 -24.15
N ASP A 465 3.48 -19.37 -24.26
CA ASP A 465 2.39 -19.55 -25.20
C ASP A 465 1.22 -18.60 -24.90
N ARG A 466 0.77 -17.87 -25.92
CA ARG A 466 -0.33 -16.91 -25.84
C ARG A 466 -1.67 -17.46 -26.29
N ASP A 467 -1.65 -18.65 -26.86
CA ASP A 467 -2.85 -19.25 -27.42
C ASP A 467 -3.76 -19.84 -26.32
N ILE A 468 -5.05 -19.78 -26.57
CA ILE A 468 -6.06 -20.40 -25.71
C ILE A 468 -6.04 -21.91 -25.97
N ARG A 469 -5.92 -22.71 -24.90
CA ARG A 469 -5.88 -24.17 -24.97
C ARG A 469 -7.18 -24.78 -24.46
N GLU A 470 -7.69 -25.78 -25.17
CA GLU A 470 -8.85 -26.55 -24.71
C GLU A 470 -8.58 -27.23 -23.36
N ALA A 471 -7.39 -27.79 -23.17
CA ALA A 471 -6.96 -28.38 -21.90
C ALA A 471 -7.07 -27.40 -20.74
N GLY A 472 -6.73 -26.12 -20.94
CA GLY A 472 -6.87 -25.08 -19.92
C GLY A 472 -8.33 -24.77 -19.56
N HIS A 473 -9.25 -24.87 -20.51
CA HIS A 473 -10.67 -24.76 -20.22
C HIS A 473 -11.18 -25.93 -19.38
N LEU A 474 -10.79 -27.16 -19.74
CA LEU A 474 -11.17 -28.37 -19.00
C LEU A 474 -10.63 -28.35 -17.57
N GLU A 475 -9.38 -27.95 -17.39
CA GLU A 475 -8.76 -27.79 -16.07
C GLU A 475 -9.52 -26.77 -15.19
N ASN A 476 -9.91 -25.64 -15.76
CA ASN A 476 -10.68 -24.63 -15.04
C ASN A 476 -12.07 -25.15 -14.64
N ILE A 477 -12.75 -25.91 -15.51
CA ILE A 477 -14.03 -26.55 -15.21
C ILE A 477 -13.88 -27.58 -14.08
N GLU A 478 -12.86 -28.43 -14.15
CA GLU A 478 -12.59 -29.46 -13.14
C GLU A 478 -12.34 -28.86 -11.75
N ARG A 479 -11.50 -27.83 -11.68
CA ARG A 479 -11.20 -27.12 -10.42
C ARG A 479 -12.47 -26.55 -9.79
N VAL A 480 -13.31 -25.90 -10.60
CA VAL A 480 -14.56 -25.31 -10.09
C VAL A 480 -15.59 -26.38 -9.72
N ALA A 481 -15.69 -27.47 -10.48
CA ALA A 481 -16.56 -28.60 -10.14
C ALA A 481 -16.13 -29.25 -8.81
N GLY A 482 -14.84 -29.30 -8.49
CA GLY A 482 -14.34 -29.75 -7.19
C GLY A 482 -14.75 -28.85 -6.02
N MET A 483 -14.96 -27.57 -6.26
CA MET A 483 -15.41 -26.60 -5.25
C MET A 483 -16.94 -26.50 -5.14
N LEU A 484 -17.65 -26.62 -6.27
CA LEU A 484 -19.09 -26.38 -6.43
C LEU A 484 -19.75 -27.62 -7.08
N PRO A 485 -19.91 -28.72 -6.33
CA PRO A 485 -20.25 -30.03 -6.88
C PRO A 485 -21.61 -30.11 -7.57
N ASP A 486 -22.56 -29.27 -7.17
CA ASP A 486 -23.93 -29.26 -7.75
C ASP A 486 -24.00 -28.48 -9.07
N LEU A 487 -22.95 -27.78 -9.45
CA LEU A 487 -22.93 -27.06 -10.72
C LEU A 487 -22.49 -27.98 -11.87
N ALA A 488 -23.42 -28.28 -12.76
CA ALA A 488 -23.17 -29.08 -13.94
C ALA A 488 -22.44 -28.27 -15.02
N LEU A 489 -21.18 -27.94 -14.79
CA LEU A 489 -20.35 -27.23 -15.76
C LEU A 489 -19.92 -28.16 -16.89
N ALA A 490 -20.06 -27.70 -18.13
CA ALA A 490 -19.74 -28.49 -19.31
C ALA A 490 -19.05 -27.64 -20.40
N PRO A 491 -18.19 -28.24 -21.24
CA PRO A 491 -17.48 -27.53 -22.31
C PRO A 491 -18.37 -26.75 -23.27
N LYS A 492 -19.60 -27.21 -23.50
CA LYS A 492 -20.59 -26.51 -24.37
C LYS A 492 -21.00 -25.12 -23.89
N GLN A 493 -20.74 -24.79 -22.61
CA GLN A 493 -21.05 -23.48 -22.01
C GLN A 493 -19.89 -22.48 -22.15
N ILE A 494 -18.76 -22.89 -22.73
CA ILE A 494 -17.61 -22.02 -22.94
C ILE A 494 -17.93 -21.03 -24.05
N ARG A 495 -17.89 -19.71 -23.72
CA ARG A 495 -18.04 -18.62 -24.68
C ARG A 495 -16.71 -18.12 -25.20
N ALA A 496 -15.72 -17.98 -24.30
CA ALA A 496 -14.42 -17.41 -24.62
C ALA A 496 -13.35 -17.86 -23.64
N GLY A 497 -12.11 -17.64 -24.00
CA GLY A 497 -10.96 -17.77 -23.14
C GLY A 497 -10.12 -16.48 -23.14
N ARG A 498 -9.28 -16.34 -22.14
CA ARG A 498 -8.28 -15.28 -22.09
C ARG A 498 -6.99 -15.80 -21.47
N VAL A 499 -5.86 -15.51 -22.09
CA VAL A 499 -4.52 -15.79 -21.56
C VAL A 499 -3.88 -14.48 -21.12
N ALA A 500 -3.28 -14.49 -19.95
CA ALA A 500 -2.49 -13.37 -19.44
C ALA A 500 -1.30 -13.89 -18.63
N PHE A 501 -0.25 -13.06 -18.53
CA PHE A 501 1.01 -13.42 -17.86
C PHE A 501 1.17 -12.63 -16.58
N ARG A 502 1.33 -13.34 -15.47
CA ARG A 502 1.62 -12.76 -14.17
C ARG A 502 3.13 -12.69 -13.98
N CYS A 503 3.64 -11.54 -13.62
CA CYS A 503 5.02 -11.37 -13.17
C CYS A 503 5.07 -11.67 -11.67
N VAL A 504 5.90 -12.64 -11.26
CA VAL A 504 6.05 -13.05 -9.86
C VAL A 504 7.53 -13.08 -9.48
N THR A 505 7.82 -12.86 -8.20
CA THR A 505 9.13 -13.09 -7.60
C THR A 505 9.18 -14.48 -6.96
N SER A 506 10.38 -14.97 -6.64
CA SER A 506 10.56 -16.26 -5.97
C SER A 506 9.93 -16.32 -4.57
N ASP A 507 9.83 -15.18 -3.86
CA ASP A 507 9.20 -15.07 -2.54
C ASP A 507 7.72 -14.65 -2.62
N ARG A 508 7.17 -14.49 -3.82
CA ARG A 508 5.79 -14.08 -4.09
C ARG A 508 5.41 -12.70 -3.56
N MET A 509 6.39 -11.89 -3.14
CA MET A 509 6.17 -10.53 -2.69
C MET A 509 6.43 -9.55 -3.85
N PRO A 510 5.68 -8.45 -3.96
CA PRO A 510 5.87 -7.46 -5.03
C PRO A 510 7.21 -6.73 -4.88
N MET A 511 7.62 -6.03 -5.92
CA MET A 511 8.76 -5.12 -5.91
C MET A 511 8.25 -3.68 -5.95
N ILE A 512 8.37 -2.96 -4.83
CA ILE A 512 7.78 -1.63 -4.65
C ILE A 512 8.81 -0.69 -4.01
N GLY A 513 9.11 0.41 -4.69
CA GLY A 513 9.97 1.47 -4.16
C GLY A 513 11.12 1.86 -5.06
N GLN A 514 12.04 2.66 -4.53
CA GLN A 514 13.21 3.13 -5.26
C GLN A 514 14.14 1.97 -5.63
N LEU A 515 14.56 1.90 -6.89
CA LEU A 515 15.36 0.80 -7.40
C LEU A 515 16.83 0.93 -6.96
N ALA A 516 17.47 -0.24 -6.72
CA ALA A 516 18.87 -0.31 -6.35
C ALA A 516 19.79 -0.11 -7.57
N ASP A 517 20.91 0.57 -7.36
CA ASP A 517 22.04 0.54 -8.28
C ASP A 517 22.88 -0.71 -8.00
N GLU A 518 22.56 -1.81 -8.70
CA GLU A 518 23.27 -3.09 -8.52
C GLU A 518 24.77 -2.95 -8.86
N SER A 519 25.12 -2.12 -9.82
CA SER A 519 26.50 -1.92 -10.23
C SER A 519 27.32 -1.23 -9.14
N ALA A 520 26.76 -0.18 -8.53
CA ALA A 520 27.39 0.48 -7.38
C ALA A 520 27.48 -0.47 -6.17
N ALA A 521 26.38 -1.20 -5.87
CA ALA A 521 26.36 -2.13 -4.75
C ALA A 521 27.39 -3.27 -4.90
N ARG A 522 27.62 -3.77 -6.11
CA ARG A 522 28.65 -4.77 -6.38
C ARG A 522 30.07 -4.24 -6.16
N ARG A 523 30.35 -3.00 -6.56
CA ARG A 523 31.65 -2.35 -6.29
C ARG A 523 31.91 -2.19 -4.79
N ASP A 524 30.87 -1.88 -4.02
CA ASP A 524 30.97 -1.59 -2.59
C ASP A 524 30.59 -2.80 -1.71
N ALA A 525 30.49 -4.00 -2.30
CA ALA A 525 30.01 -5.23 -1.66
C ALA A 525 30.64 -5.52 -0.28
N PRO A 526 31.98 -5.39 -0.06
CA PRO A 526 32.60 -5.63 1.24
C PRO A 526 32.06 -4.74 2.37
N GLN A 527 31.64 -3.50 2.03
CA GLN A 527 31.14 -2.52 2.99
C GLN A 527 29.65 -2.70 3.28
N LEU A 528 28.95 -3.43 2.41
CA LEU A 528 27.49 -3.62 2.45
C LEU A 528 27.04 -4.95 3.08
N SER A 529 27.96 -5.81 3.54
CA SER A 529 27.61 -7.13 4.11
C SER A 529 26.67 -7.07 5.32
N GLY A 530 26.70 -5.98 6.09
CA GLY A 530 25.81 -5.73 7.23
C GLY A 530 24.73 -4.69 6.97
N ALA A 531 24.53 -4.28 5.72
CA ALA A 531 23.60 -3.21 5.35
C ALA A 531 22.13 -3.62 5.52
N TRP A 532 21.27 -2.62 5.69
CA TRP A 532 19.82 -2.73 5.59
C TRP A 532 19.37 -2.44 4.15
N PRO A 533 18.16 -2.80 3.73
CA PRO A 533 17.71 -2.51 2.36
C PRO A 533 17.90 -1.04 1.94
N LEU A 534 17.61 -0.11 2.84
CA LEU A 534 17.73 1.33 2.58
C LEU A 534 19.15 1.88 2.58
N ASP A 535 20.13 1.13 3.08
CA ASP A 535 21.55 1.54 3.03
C ASP A 535 22.22 1.22 1.69
N LEU A 536 21.54 0.44 0.84
CA LEU A 536 22.06 0.10 -0.48
C LEU A 536 22.04 1.31 -1.42
N PRO A 537 23.03 1.44 -2.31
CA PRO A 537 23.01 2.46 -3.35
C PRO A 537 21.72 2.40 -4.18
N ARG A 538 21.11 3.55 -4.43
CA ARG A 538 19.86 3.67 -5.18
C ARG A 538 20.07 4.48 -6.46
N MET A 539 19.32 4.11 -7.49
CA MET A 539 19.22 4.92 -8.70
C MET A 539 18.38 6.18 -8.40
N PRO A 540 18.93 7.40 -8.48
CA PRO A 540 18.21 8.62 -8.15
C PRO A 540 16.97 8.77 -9.04
N GLY A 541 15.79 9.02 -8.45
CA GLY A 541 14.55 9.26 -9.18
C GLY A 541 13.95 8.06 -9.92
N LEU A 542 14.54 6.85 -9.81
CA LEU A 542 13.99 5.64 -10.45
C LEU A 542 13.31 4.72 -9.45
N TYR A 543 12.04 4.41 -9.71
CA TYR A 543 11.20 3.60 -8.85
C TYR A 543 10.61 2.41 -9.61
N GLY A 544 10.20 1.37 -8.89
CA GLY A 544 9.55 0.20 -9.43
C GLY A 544 8.23 -0.12 -8.73
N ALA A 545 7.23 -0.54 -9.52
CA ALA A 545 5.92 -1.04 -9.06
C ALA A 545 5.55 -2.26 -9.91
N PHE A 546 6.14 -3.42 -9.63
CA PHE A 546 5.98 -4.60 -10.48
C PHE A 546 6.05 -5.91 -9.69
N ALA A 547 5.92 -7.03 -10.39
CA ALA A 547 5.89 -8.38 -9.82
C ALA A 547 4.72 -8.62 -8.85
N PHE A 548 3.53 -8.10 -9.18
CA PHE A 548 2.33 -8.18 -8.32
C PHE A 548 1.66 -9.56 -8.33
N GLY A 549 2.08 -10.46 -9.20
CA GLY A 549 1.55 -11.81 -9.30
C GLY A 549 0.04 -11.82 -9.56
N SER A 550 -0.70 -12.59 -8.77
CA SER A 550 -2.16 -12.69 -8.86
C SER A 550 -2.91 -11.68 -7.99
N ARG A 551 -2.21 -10.78 -7.27
CA ARG A 551 -2.82 -9.86 -6.28
C ARG A 551 -2.70 -8.39 -6.68
N GLY A 552 -2.66 -8.11 -7.99
CA GLY A 552 -2.48 -6.75 -8.52
C GLY A 552 -3.46 -5.73 -7.97
N LEU A 553 -4.72 -6.10 -7.75
CA LEU A 553 -5.75 -5.22 -7.16
C LEU A 553 -5.40 -4.78 -5.73
N VAL A 554 -4.88 -5.68 -4.91
CA VAL A 554 -4.48 -5.37 -3.53
C VAL A 554 -3.17 -4.59 -3.51
N TRP A 555 -2.20 -4.93 -4.39
CA TRP A 555 -0.89 -4.33 -4.39
C TRP A 555 -0.80 -2.96 -5.05
N ALA A 556 -1.56 -2.73 -6.12
CA ALA A 556 -1.40 -1.53 -6.95
C ALA A 556 -1.62 -0.24 -6.17
N THR A 557 -2.68 -0.17 -5.38
CA THR A 557 -3.04 1.01 -4.60
C THR A 557 -2.03 1.27 -3.47
N LEU A 558 -1.61 0.20 -2.78
CA LEU A 558 -0.57 0.26 -1.74
C LEU A 558 0.78 0.73 -2.33
N ALA A 559 1.18 0.15 -3.46
CA ALA A 559 2.42 0.48 -4.15
C ALA A 559 2.47 1.95 -4.58
N ALA A 560 1.38 2.42 -5.17
CA ALA A 560 1.25 3.78 -5.63
C ALA A 560 1.41 4.79 -4.48
N GLU A 561 0.76 4.53 -3.35
CA GLU A 561 0.85 5.40 -2.18
C GLU A 561 2.24 5.35 -1.54
N LEU A 562 2.84 4.15 -1.43
CA LEU A 562 4.19 3.99 -0.86
C LEU A 562 5.23 4.72 -1.71
N ILE A 563 5.18 4.56 -3.05
CA ILE A 563 6.10 5.25 -3.97
C ILE A 563 5.90 6.76 -3.91
N ALA A 564 4.66 7.24 -3.93
CA ALA A 564 4.38 8.67 -3.83
C ALA A 564 4.88 9.25 -2.49
N SER A 565 4.69 8.52 -1.38
CA SER A 565 5.22 8.91 -0.07
C SER A 565 6.75 8.94 -0.05
N GLN A 566 7.43 8.00 -0.71
CA GLN A 566 8.90 8.01 -0.84
C GLN A 566 9.39 9.23 -1.65
N ILE A 567 8.71 9.54 -2.75
CA ILE A 567 9.07 10.69 -3.61
C ILE A 567 8.89 12.01 -2.85
N GLU A 568 7.81 12.17 -2.11
CA GLU A 568 7.46 13.41 -1.40
C GLU A 568 8.10 13.52 0.00
N GLY A 569 8.68 12.45 0.55
CA GLY A 569 9.17 12.40 1.93
C GLY A 569 8.06 12.37 2.97
N GLU A 570 6.89 11.89 2.61
CA GLU A 570 5.73 11.74 3.49
C GLU A 570 5.85 10.51 4.40
N PRO A 571 5.13 10.44 5.52
CA PRO A 571 5.04 9.22 6.32
C PRO A 571 4.60 8.01 5.49
N TRP A 572 5.23 6.85 5.68
CA TRP A 572 4.81 5.65 4.98
C TRP A 572 3.52 5.09 5.58
N LEU A 573 2.71 4.45 4.71
CA LEU A 573 1.39 3.91 5.10
C LEU A 573 1.47 2.49 5.66
N ILE A 574 2.65 1.91 5.74
CA ILE A 574 2.93 0.59 6.31
C ILE A 574 4.14 0.65 7.22
N GLU A 575 4.27 -0.33 8.08
CA GLU A 575 5.39 -0.49 8.98
C GLU A 575 6.69 -0.72 8.19
N ARG A 576 7.81 -0.24 8.75
CA ARG A 576 9.13 -0.34 8.13
C ARG A 576 9.48 -1.76 7.69
N GLU A 577 9.27 -2.76 8.53
CA GLU A 577 9.58 -4.16 8.21
C GLU A 577 8.76 -4.69 7.02
N LEU A 578 7.53 -4.19 6.84
CA LEU A 578 6.69 -4.54 5.71
C LEU A 578 7.18 -3.85 4.42
N ALA A 579 7.64 -2.62 4.53
CA ALA A 579 8.26 -1.92 3.41
C ALA A 579 9.59 -2.58 2.98
N ASP A 580 10.42 -3.01 3.95
CA ASP A 580 11.64 -3.77 3.69
C ASP A 580 11.35 -5.09 2.96
N ALA A 581 10.23 -5.75 3.27
CA ALA A 581 9.83 -7.00 2.64
C ALA A 581 9.38 -6.85 1.16
N VAL A 582 8.99 -5.67 0.74
CA VAL A 582 8.63 -5.38 -0.67
C VAL A 582 9.69 -4.55 -1.38
N ASP A 583 10.76 -4.14 -0.69
CA ASP A 583 11.84 -3.34 -1.25
C ASP A 583 12.52 -4.08 -2.43
N PRO A 584 12.69 -3.42 -3.60
CA PRO A 584 13.31 -4.05 -4.75
C PRO A 584 14.75 -4.52 -4.51
N ALA A 585 15.47 -3.94 -3.57
CA ALA A 585 16.85 -4.30 -3.24
C ALA A 585 16.99 -5.53 -2.33
N ARG A 586 15.88 -6.10 -1.83
CA ARG A 586 15.94 -7.23 -0.86
C ARG A 586 16.67 -8.49 -1.37
N PHE A 587 16.59 -8.76 -2.69
CA PHE A 587 17.30 -9.89 -3.30
C PHE A 587 18.80 -9.60 -3.43
N LEU A 588 19.14 -8.40 -3.86
CA LEU A 588 20.52 -7.93 -3.91
C LEU A 588 21.18 -7.99 -2.53
N LEU A 589 20.49 -7.50 -1.50
CA LEU A 589 20.96 -7.57 -0.12
C LEU A 589 21.17 -9.01 0.37
N ARG A 590 20.27 -9.92 0.00
CA ARG A 590 20.40 -11.35 0.32
C ARG A 590 21.66 -11.94 -0.34
N ALA A 591 21.86 -11.67 -1.63
CA ALA A 591 23.02 -12.14 -2.38
C ALA A 591 24.34 -11.58 -1.80
N LEU A 592 24.36 -10.29 -1.40
CA LEU A 592 25.51 -9.68 -0.71
C LEU A 592 25.82 -10.37 0.63
N ARG A 593 24.80 -10.68 1.43
CA ARG A 593 24.98 -11.35 2.73
C ARG A 593 25.47 -12.80 2.61
N HIS A 594 25.13 -13.49 1.52
CA HIS A 594 25.58 -14.86 1.25
C HIS A 594 26.91 -14.93 0.49
N GLY A 595 27.50 -13.77 0.13
CA GLY A 595 28.74 -13.75 -0.64
C GLY A 595 28.59 -14.26 -2.08
N GLU A 596 27.35 -14.33 -2.60
CA GLU A 596 27.04 -14.77 -3.96
C GLU A 596 27.43 -13.70 -5.01
N ILE A 597 27.70 -12.48 -4.56
CA ILE A 597 28.21 -11.38 -5.38
C ILE A 597 29.69 -11.27 -5.10
N GLY A 598 30.48 -12.04 -5.84
CA GLY A 598 31.95 -11.91 -5.85
C GLY A 598 32.37 -10.60 -6.48
N SER A 599 33.43 -9.98 -5.93
CA SER A 599 34.20 -8.94 -6.60
C SER A 599 34.76 -9.53 -7.91
N THR A 600 34.18 -9.18 -9.05
CA THR A 600 34.81 -9.35 -10.37
C THR A 600 35.77 -8.22 -10.61
#